data_c997ac2a07082cb0b7d42d94fed8393f
#
_entry.id   c997ac2a07082cb0b7d42d94fed8393f
#
_cell.length_a   1.000
_cell.length_b   1.000
_cell.length_c   1.000
_cell.angle_alpha   90.00
_cell.angle_beta   90.00
_cell.angle_gamma   90.00
#
_symmetry.space_group_name_H-M   'P 1'
#
loop_
_entity.id
_entity.type
_entity.pdbx_description
1 polymer ?
#
loop_
_entity_poly.entity_id
_entity_poly.type
_entity_poly.pdbx_seq_one_letter_code
_entity_poly.pdbx_strand_id
1 'polypeptide(L)'
;LSPQEANQFLSRHRRANQVFEETKQGHLERECVEERCSKEEAREVFENDPETDYFFPKYLACVERFGDAERKKQDLITCVHNIPDQCSPSPCHPGGTVRCEDKKGDFLCHCFTGWAGARCDTDVDECGKRNGGCDHRCNNTMGSYRCSCHQGYELHGRHTCADVDECKDPEVCGTARCQNKEGGYDCLCETGYVYDNETKSCLDVDECETGVCAEVCLNIPGSFRCFCDGRQGRTLSQDLRSCKPLTPRLSPSLKKNSRSLYLGRMFSGVPMVRLRFRRKIPTGFSAEFDFRTYDPEGVVFFAGGHLNSSWIVLAVHHGKLQLQLKYGSISRVTSSGPPINDGQWRKISVEEQGRSLVIKIDREAVMKIAVISNLFTLRKGVHELNFTVGGVPFREDGLLYQVNPRLDGCMKEWKWLAGEDTSIQETIRSNDNMQCFSADDPGAYYPGTGFALFNTSYDEIPVSLPSESQNLSVRLSLRPTSAVGVLLALVHQDRVPLSIALVDYHPGTQEWRDYILVTADDAIVASAPAPLCDGGSHQVHVTISGNQTLLLVDGQSGRRDDADVPTELLSQSSTYIGGLPDVPLASTLVSAFYSGCMDVLINGQPVDLDQAVHKHNDIRSHSCPL
;
A
#
# COMPACT_ATOMS: atom_id res chain seq x y z
N LEU A 1 33.01 -48.63 39.64
CA LEU A 1 33.88 -49.07 40.70
C LEU A 1 34.68 -50.25 40.17
N SER A 2 36.01 -50.25 40.36
CA SER A 2 36.85 -51.41 40.03
C SER A 2 36.51 -52.56 40.95
N PRO A 3 36.78 -53.79 40.54
CA PRO A 3 36.59 -54.94 41.46
C PRO A 3 37.29 -54.79 42.84
N GLN A 4 38.31 -53.93 42.89
CA GLN A 4 39.02 -53.60 44.14
C GLN A 4 38.24 -52.62 45.03
N GLU A 5 37.50 -51.68 44.46
CA GLU A 5 36.65 -50.76 45.22
C GLU A 5 35.36 -51.43 45.70
N ALA A 6 34.80 -52.36 44.94
CA ALA A 6 33.68 -53.19 45.41
C ALA A 6 34.02 -54.07 46.60
N ASN A 7 35.26 -54.61 46.67
CA ASN A 7 35.73 -55.40 47.81
C ASN A 7 35.90 -54.57 49.07
N GLN A 8 36.18 -53.27 48.99
CA GLN A 8 36.30 -52.44 50.20
C GLN A 8 34.93 -52.16 50.88
N PHE A 9 33.83 -52.22 50.15
CA PHE A 9 32.47 -52.02 50.72
C PHE A 9 31.91 -53.35 51.31
N LEU A 10 32.45 -54.49 50.96
CA LEU A 10 31.95 -55.80 51.37
C LEU A 10 32.74 -56.40 52.54
N SER A 11 33.81 -55.73 53.03
CA SER A 11 34.58 -56.19 54.17
C SER A 11 33.95 -55.76 55.50
N ARG A 12 33.22 -56.64 56.10
CA ARG A 12 32.72 -56.46 57.46
C ARG A 12 33.77 -56.98 58.47
N HIS A 13 34.30 -56.09 59.33
CA HIS A 13 35.23 -56.48 60.39
C HIS A 13 34.45 -57.04 61.57
N ARG A 14 34.90 -58.19 62.04
CA ARG A 14 34.36 -58.85 63.21
C ARG A 14 34.85 -58.20 64.50
N ARG A 15 33.97 -58.23 65.52
CA ARG A 15 34.37 -57.98 66.86
C ARG A 15 35.06 -59.28 67.37
N ALA A 16 36.36 -59.22 67.55
CA ALA A 16 37.17 -60.29 68.00
C ALA A 16 37.30 -60.23 69.50
N ASN A 17 37.43 -61.43 70.12
CA ASN A 17 37.81 -61.56 71.50
C ASN A 17 39.32 -61.37 71.73
N GLN A 18 40.08 -61.05 70.64
CA GLN A 18 41.49 -60.71 70.69
C GLN A 18 41.82 -59.48 69.87
N VAL A 19 42.83 -58.71 70.31
CA VAL A 19 43.17 -57.35 69.88
C VAL A 19 43.51 -57.20 68.38
N PHE A 20 43.54 -58.26 67.58
CA PHE A 20 43.83 -58.22 66.13
C PHE A 20 42.84 -58.97 65.23
N GLU A 21 41.70 -59.46 65.77
CA GLU A 21 40.69 -60.17 64.96
C GLU A 21 39.88 -59.25 64.08
N GLU A 22 39.67 -58.05 64.50
CA GLU A 22 38.85 -57.04 63.76
C GLU A 22 39.45 -56.67 62.41
N THR A 23 40.64 -57.10 62.06
CA THR A 23 41.28 -56.76 60.75
C THR A 23 41.23 -57.87 59.72
N LYS A 24 40.65 -59.03 60.05
CA LYS A 24 40.56 -60.17 59.14
C LYS A 24 39.13 -60.44 58.71
N GLN A 25 38.95 -60.66 57.41
CA GLN A 25 37.65 -60.97 56.80
C GLN A 25 37.09 -62.27 57.39
N GLY A 26 35.82 -62.32 57.80
CA GLY A 26 35.14 -63.50 58.31
C GLY A 26 35.08 -64.63 57.29
N HIS A 27 35.74 -65.72 57.61
CA HIS A 27 35.79 -66.89 56.77
C HIS A 27 35.20 -68.09 57.54
N LEU A 28 34.20 -68.74 56.90
CA LEU A 28 33.47 -69.85 57.56
C LEU A 28 34.39 -70.91 58.14
N GLU A 29 35.47 -71.23 57.45
CA GLU A 29 36.45 -72.22 57.91
C GLU A 29 37.16 -71.80 59.19
N ARG A 30 37.54 -70.54 59.32
CA ARG A 30 38.15 -69.98 60.51
C ARG A 30 37.22 -69.91 61.69
N GLU A 31 36.00 -69.40 61.43
CA GLU A 31 35.04 -69.08 62.48
C GLU A 31 34.29 -70.33 62.99
N CYS A 32 33.91 -71.27 62.06
CA CYS A 32 33.08 -72.41 62.42
C CYS A 32 33.78 -73.76 62.36
N VAL A 33 35.06 -73.84 61.90
CA VAL A 33 35.82 -75.05 61.84
C VAL A 33 37.06 -75.01 62.78
N GLU A 34 37.80 -73.92 62.81
CA GLU A 34 38.94 -73.71 63.72
C GLU A 34 38.46 -73.38 65.12
N GLU A 35 37.34 -72.68 65.25
CA GLU A 35 36.65 -72.38 66.49
C GLU A 35 35.19 -72.86 66.42
N ARG A 36 34.50 -73.01 67.55
CA ARG A 36 33.05 -73.33 67.56
C ARG A 36 32.25 -72.03 67.40
N CYS A 37 31.63 -71.89 66.29
CA CYS A 37 30.84 -70.66 66.05
C CYS A 37 29.44 -70.72 66.72
N SER A 38 29.01 -69.58 67.16
CA SER A 38 27.63 -69.31 67.53
C SER A 38 26.76 -69.10 66.27
N LYS A 39 25.42 -69.14 66.41
CA LYS A 39 24.52 -68.84 65.31
C LYS A 39 24.70 -67.39 64.81
N GLU A 40 25.12 -66.53 65.73
CA GLU A 40 25.33 -65.10 65.41
C GLU A 40 26.57 -64.87 64.53
N GLU A 41 27.66 -65.62 64.85
CA GLU A 41 28.89 -65.62 64.05
C GLU A 41 28.66 -66.24 62.65
N ALA A 42 27.90 -67.35 62.62
CA ALA A 42 27.49 -67.93 61.33
C ALA A 42 26.63 -66.92 60.49
N ARG A 43 25.76 -66.17 61.16
CA ARG A 43 24.96 -65.15 60.52
C ARG A 43 25.79 -63.99 59.95
N GLU A 44 26.83 -63.63 60.65
CA GLU A 44 27.76 -62.60 60.18
C GLU A 44 28.57 -63.08 58.95
N VAL A 45 28.81 -64.38 58.82
CA VAL A 45 29.45 -64.98 57.64
C VAL A 45 28.51 -64.98 56.44
N PHE A 46 27.22 -65.39 56.65
CA PHE A 46 26.24 -65.52 55.56
C PHE A 46 25.50 -64.21 55.23
N GLU A 47 25.51 -63.30 56.18
CA GLU A 47 24.83 -61.97 56.04
C GLU A 47 23.34 -62.06 55.78
N ASN A 48 22.71 -63.21 55.93
CA ASN A 48 21.25 -63.36 55.81
C ASN A 48 20.72 -64.53 56.68
N ASP A 49 19.51 -64.37 57.17
CA ASP A 49 18.87 -65.33 58.05
C ASP A 49 18.54 -66.68 57.37
N PRO A 50 18.00 -66.75 56.15
CA PRO A 50 17.69 -68.05 55.53
C PRO A 50 18.85 -68.95 55.32
N GLU A 51 20.02 -68.47 54.98
CA GLU A 51 21.21 -69.25 54.78
C GLU A 51 21.87 -69.65 56.10
N THR A 52 21.88 -68.74 57.04
CA THR A 52 22.28 -69.05 58.40
C THR A 52 21.46 -70.17 59.04
N ASP A 53 20.14 -70.06 58.87
CA ASP A 53 19.19 -71.07 59.38
C ASP A 53 19.28 -72.41 58.67
N TYR A 54 19.72 -72.44 57.42
CA TYR A 54 20.03 -73.69 56.69
C TYR A 54 21.34 -74.35 57.14
N PHE A 55 22.37 -73.54 57.24
CA PHE A 55 23.72 -74.03 57.61
C PHE A 55 23.83 -74.42 59.07
N PHE A 56 23.41 -73.55 60.00
CA PHE A 56 23.68 -73.66 61.41
C PHE A 56 23.18 -74.97 62.06
N PRO A 57 21.97 -75.49 61.80
CA PRO A 57 21.53 -76.78 62.31
C PRO A 57 22.34 -77.91 61.79
N LYS A 58 22.81 -77.87 60.53
CA LYS A 58 23.67 -78.93 59.95
C LYS A 58 25.09 -78.86 60.50
N TYR A 59 25.56 -77.63 60.73
CA TYR A 59 26.82 -77.40 61.42
C TYR A 59 26.80 -77.98 62.86
N LEU A 60 25.76 -77.69 63.61
CA LEU A 60 25.60 -78.27 64.97
C LEU A 60 25.61 -79.79 64.93
N ALA A 61 24.93 -80.41 63.99
CA ALA A 61 24.95 -81.85 63.82
C ALA A 61 26.31 -82.39 63.49
N CYS A 62 27.15 -81.69 62.70
CA CYS A 62 28.52 -81.99 62.44
C CYS A 62 29.40 -81.88 63.73
N VAL A 63 29.20 -80.78 64.49
CA VAL A 63 29.90 -80.55 65.77
C VAL A 63 29.50 -81.57 66.82
N GLU A 64 28.23 -81.93 66.95
CA GLU A 64 27.78 -82.97 67.89
C GLU A 64 28.37 -84.33 67.58
N ARG A 65 28.51 -84.64 66.30
CA ARG A 65 29.02 -85.97 65.88
C ARG A 65 30.56 -86.08 65.93
N PHE A 66 31.30 -84.99 65.73
CA PHE A 66 32.75 -84.99 65.54
C PHE A 66 33.50 -83.98 66.43
N GLY A 67 32.83 -83.15 67.22
CA GLY A 67 33.43 -81.97 67.87
C GLY A 67 34.28 -82.21 69.13
N ASP A 68 34.27 -83.40 69.76
CA ASP A 68 34.86 -83.59 71.08
C ASP A 68 36.17 -84.40 71.10
N ALA A 69 36.81 -84.65 69.96
CA ALA A 69 38.06 -85.42 69.98
C ALA A 69 39.12 -84.81 69.05
N GLU A 70 40.26 -84.42 69.57
CA GLU A 70 41.42 -83.90 68.80
C GLU A 70 41.78 -84.74 67.57
N ARG A 71 41.51 -86.05 67.61
CA ARG A 71 41.76 -87.00 66.51
C ARG A 71 40.71 -86.92 65.39
N LYS A 72 39.59 -86.19 65.56
CA LYS A 72 38.48 -86.08 64.57
C LYS A 72 38.35 -84.71 63.93
N LYS A 73 39.36 -83.84 64.10
CA LYS A 73 39.30 -82.50 63.50
C LYS A 73 39.16 -82.56 61.97
N GLN A 74 39.77 -83.58 61.36
CA GLN A 74 39.64 -83.77 59.91
C GLN A 74 38.23 -84.22 59.48
N ASP A 75 37.60 -85.07 60.37
CA ASP A 75 36.22 -85.53 60.12
C ASP A 75 35.18 -84.38 60.27
N LEU A 76 35.41 -83.46 61.21
CA LEU A 76 34.59 -82.24 61.34
C LEU A 76 34.75 -81.36 60.14
N ILE A 77 35.95 -81.12 59.69
CA ILE A 77 36.22 -80.35 58.46
C ILE A 77 35.47 -80.99 57.30
N THR A 78 35.60 -82.32 57.15
CA THR A 78 34.93 -83.05 56.06
C THR A 78 33.37 -82.95 56.14
N CYS A 79 32.85 -83.04 57.40
CA CYS A 79 31.40 -82.92 57.63
C CYS A 79 30.87 -81.50 57.23
N VAL A 80 31.55 -80.48 57.72
CA VAL A 80 31.20 -79.11 57.41
C VAL A 80 31.34 -78.84 55.92
N HIS A 81 32.37 -79.42 55.31
CA HIS A 81 32.61 -79.31 53.88
C HIS A 81 31.58 -80.08 52.99
N ASN A 82 30.90 -81.09 53.59
CA ASN A 82 29.88 -81.89 52.91
C ASN A 82 28.43 -81.36 53.16
N ILE A 83 28.26 -80.19 53.78
CA ILE A 83 26.96 -79.57 53.86
C ILE A 83 26.44 -79.34 52.40
N PRO A 84 25.20 -79.69 52.14
CA PRO A 84 24.64 -79.61 50.78
C PRO A 84 24.88 -78.29 50.06
N ASP A 85 25.03 -78.44 48.74
CA ASP A 85 25.17 -77.30 47.77
C ASP A 85 24.20 -76.15 48.06
N GLN A 86 24.74 -74.97 48.31
CA GLN A 86 23.94 -73.76 48.63
C GLN A 86 23.35 -73.14 47.40
N CYS A 87 23.72 -73.64 46.25
CA CYS A 87 23.07 -73.26 44.99
C CYS A 87 21.82 -74.13 44.69
N SER A 88 21.42 -75.07 45.58
CA SER A 88 20.24 -75.90 45.39
C SER A 88 19.33 -75.92 46.66
N PRO A 89 18.21 -75.15 46.67
CA PRO A 89 17.68 -74.24 45.60
C PRO A 89 18.55 -72.98 45.46
N SER A 90 18.71 -72.48 44.25
CA SER A 90 19.59 -71.33 43.97
C SER A 90 19.14 -70.11 44.79
N PRO A 91 20.04 -69.52 45.58
CA PRO A 91 19.75 -68.27 46.31
C PRO A 91 19.81 -67.03 45.42
N CYS A 92 20.34 -67.23 44.24
CA CYS A 92 20.54 -66.13 43.28
C CYS A 92 19.22 -65.77 42.56
N HIS A 93 19.05 -64.50 42.21
CA HIS A 93 17.88 -64.04 41.48
C HIS A 93 17.82 -64.62 40.05
N PRO A 94 16.78 -65.36 39.70
CA PRO A 94 16.77 -66.15 38.46
C PRO A 94 16.85 -65.30 37.16
N GLY A 95 16.42 -64.04 37.19
CA GLY A 95 16.47 -63.11 36.03
C GLY A 95 17.82 -62.36 35.96
N GLY A 96 18.55 -62.24 37.03
CA GLY A 96 19.78 -61.44 37.15
C GLY A 96 21.07 -62.20 37.13
N THR A 97 21.00 -63.54 37.16
CA THR A 97 22.20 -64.41 37.45
C THR A 97 22.57 -65.24 36.23
N VAL A 98 23.84 -65.23 35.89
CA VAL A 98 24.41 -66.06 34.82
C VAL A 98 24.55 -67.51 35.36
N ARG A 99 25.14 -67.67 36.60
CA ARG A 99 25.34 -68.94 37.28
C ARG A 99 25.52 -68.69 38.75
N CYS A 100 25.12 -69.63 39.54
CA CYS A 100 25.48 -69.75 40.93
C CYS A 100 26.74 -70.69 41.09
N GLU A 101 27.69 -70.27 41.84
CA GLU A 101 28.88 -71.02 42.16
C GLU A 101 28.84 -71.39 43.66
N ASP A 102 28.73 -72.68 43.94
CA ASP A 102 28.74 -73.20 45.31
C ASP A 102 30.12 -73.13 45.90
N LYS A 103 30.26 -72.57 47.10
CA LYS A 103 31.45 -72.50 47.89
C LYS A 103 31.14 -73.10 49.26
N LYS A 104 32.08 -73.87 49.82
CA LYS A 104 31.90 -74.52 51.11
C LYS A 104 31.50 -73.53 52.21
N GLY A 105 30.21 -73.55 52.55
CA GLY A 105 29.59 -72.65 53.52
C GLY A 105 29.23 -71.26 53.01
N ASP A 106 29.37 -71.03 51.71
CA ASP A 106 29.04 -69.75 51.05
C ASP A 106 28.64 -69.99 49.56
N PHE A 107 28.08 -69.00 48.89
CA PHE A 107 27.76 -69.04 47.49
C PHE A 107 28.21 -67.78 46.81
N LEU A 108 28.39 -67.82 45.50
CA LEU A 108 28.71 -66.69 44.68
C LEU A 108 27.78 -66.62 43.43
N CYS A 109 27.00 -65.60 43.37
CA CYS A 109 26.17 -65.33 42.19
C CYS A 109 26.99 -64.51 41.17
N HIS A 110 27.11 -65.05 39.97
CA HIS A 110 27.65 -64.28 38.83
C HIS A 110 26.53 -63.58 38.12
N CYS A 111 26.49 -62.24 38.21
CA CYS A 111 25.41 -61.45 37.67
C CYS A 111 25.52 -61.24 36.14
N PHE A 112 24.40 -61.17 35.46
CA PHE A 112 24.37 -60.63 34.12
C PHE A 112 24.77 -59.17 34.16
N THR A 113 25.27 -58.68 33.04
CA THR A 113 25.50 -57.24 32.84
C THR A 113 24.20 -56.51 33.08
N GLY A 114 24.18 -55.44 33.89
CA GLY A 114 22.97 -54.70 34.29
C GLY A 114 22.39 -55.16 35.64
N TRP A 115 22.95 -56.20 36.25
CA TRP A 115 22.52 -56.65 37.57
C TRP A 115 23.66 -56.53 38.59
N ALA A 116 23.33 -56.23 39.81
CA ALA A 116 24.22 -56.05 40.93
C ALA A 116 23.67 -56.73 42.20
N GLY A 117 24.46 -56.66 43.29
CA GLY A 117 24.11 -57.25 44.58
C GLY A 117 24.67 -58.66 44.73
N ALA A 118 24.75 -59.14 45.97
CA ALA A 118 25.30 -60.49 46.30
C ALA A 118 24.47 -61.63 45.69
N ARG A 119 23.19 -61.34 45.36
CA ARG A 119 22.24 -62.28 44.76
C ARG A 119 21.84 -61.93 43.34
N CYS A 120 22.45 -60.93 42.78
CA CYS A 120 22.08 -60.38 41.45
C CYS A 120 20.60 -59.95 41.38
N ASP A 121 20.08 -59.42 42.47
CA ASP A 121 18.67 -59.01 42.67
C ASP A 121 18.45 -57.49 42.57
N THR A 122 19.56 -56.78 42.43
CA THR A 122 19.52 -55.32 42.31
C THR A 122 19.80 -54.90 40.85
N ASP A 123 18.88 -54.21 40.28
CA ASP A 123 19.04 -53.60 38.96
C ASP A 123 20.08 -52.48 39.02
N VAL A 124 20.96 -52.43 38.04
CA VAL A 124 21.92 -51.35 37.89
C VAL A 124 21.28 -50.26 37.06
N ASP A 125 21.02 -49.08 37.65
CA ASP A 125 20.56 -47.91 36.91
C ASP A 125 21.72 -47.32 36.09
N GLU A 126 21.81 -47.73 34.81
CA GLU A 126 22.82 -47.20 33.89
C GLU A 126 22.55 -45.74 33.57
N CYS A 127 21.28 -45.31 33.64
CA CYS A 127 20.89 -43.91 33.37
C CYS A 127 21.48 -42.93 34.39
N GLY A 128 21.74 -43.40 35.62
CA GLY A 128 22.38 -42.59 36.66
C GLY A 128 23.85 -42.25 36.36
N LYS A 129 24.49 -42.97 35.43
CA LYS A 129 25.89 -42.72 35.03
C LYS A 129 25.94 -42.18 33.60
N ARG A 130 26.23 -40.88 33.46
CA ARG A 130 26.34 -40.21 32.14
C ARG A 130 25.14 -40.49 31.22
N ASN A 131 23.93 -40.51 31.80
CA ASN A 131 22.70 -40.79 31.10
C ASN A 131 22.72 -42.13 30.31
N GLY A 132 23.41 -43.16 30.80
CA GLY A 132 23.58 -44.41 30.09
C GLY A 132 24.35 -44.34 28.78
N GLY A 133 24.96 -43.19 28.48
CA GLY A 133 25.55 -42.87 27.17
C GLY A 133 24.53 -42.46 26.11
N CYS A 134 23.25 -42.27 26.47
CA CYS A 134 22.21 -41.80 25.56
C CYS A 134 22.37 -40.30 25.28
N ASP A 135 22.21 -39.89 24.04
CA ASP A 135 22.24 -38.47 23.65
C ASP A 135 21.10 -37.69 24.29
N HIS A 136 19.87 -38.24 24.31
CA HIS A 136 18.70 -37.56 24.85
C HIS A 136 18.16 -38.22 26.13
N ARG A 137 17.19 -39.11 26.04
CA ARG A 137 16.54 -39.75 27.18
C ARG A 137 17.04 -41.14 27.40
N CYS A 138 17.39 -41.45 28.62
CA CYS A 138 17.65 -42.80 29.10
C CYS A 138 16.45 -43.25 29.93
N ASN A 139 15.93 -44.44 29.63
CA ASN A 139 14.91 -45.12 30.42
C ASN A 139 15.52 -46.40 30.98
N ASN A 140 15.69 -46.45 32.31
CA ASN A 140 16.16 -47.66 32.99
C ASN A 140 15.07 -48.73 32.91
N THR A 141 15.51 -49.98 32.67
CA THR A 141 14.66 -51.19 32.65
C THR A 141 15.35 -52.29 33.41
N MET A 142 14.61 -53.27 33.89
CA MET A 142 15.19 -54.38 34.65
C MET A 142 16.32 -55.09 33.89
N GLY A 143 17.55 -54.96 34.40
CA GLY A 143 18.75 -55.55 33.83
C GLY A 143 19.31 -54.89 32.59
N SER A 144 18.81 -53.72 32.20
CA SER A 144 19.28 -52.97 31.04
C SER A 144 18.66 -51.59 31.00
N TYR A 145 18.93 -50.83 29.93
CA TYR A 145 18.31 -49.52 29.66
C TYR A 145 17.99 -49.37 28.19
N ARG A 146 17.19 -48.37 27.90
CA ARG A 146 16.82 -47.99 26.52
C ARG A 146 16.94 -46.49 26.34
N CYS A 147 17.67 -46.09 25.31
CA CYS A 147 17.69 -44.73 24.87
C CYS A 147 16.44 -44.40 24.04
N SER A 148 15.94 -43.19 24.19
CA SER A 148 14.89 -42.62 23.36
C SER A 148 15.25 -41.17 22.99
N CYS A 149 14.88 -40.78 21.82
CA CYS A 149 15.15 -39.44 21.33
C CYS A 149 13.99 -38.47 21.66
N HIS A 150 14.29 -37.20 21.67
CA HIS A 150 13.27 -36.16 21.71
C HIS A 150 12.50 -36.13 20.37
N GLN A 151 11.39 -35.43 20.37
CA GLN A 151 10.62 -35.22 19.15
C GLN A 151 11.50 -34.53 18.09
N GLY A 152 11.39 -34.92 16.84
CA GLY A 152 12.20 -34.42 15.72
C GLY A 152 13.54 -35.17 15.55
N TYR A 153 13.84 -36.19 16.40
CA TYR A 153 15.05 -36.99 16.29
C TYR A 153 14.73 -38.49 16.21
N GLU A 154 15.51 -39.20 15.44
CA GLU A 154 15.44 -40.67 15.30
C GLU A 154 16.63 -41.32 15.96
N LEU A 155 16.41 -42.48 16.63
CA LEU A 155 17.46 -43.22 17.28
C LEU A 155 18.30 -43.97 16.24
N HIS A 156 19.57 -43.59 16.14
CA HIS A 156 20.55 -44.25 15.28
C HIS A 156 21.45 -45.13 16.12
N GLY A 157 21.39 -46.45 15.87
CA GLY A 157 22.09 -47.40 16.74
C GLY A 157 21.40 -47.57 18.10
N ARG A 158 22.16 -47.51 19.20
CA ARG A 158 21.65 -47.72 20.56
C ARG A 158 21.59 -46.45 21.40
N HIS A 159 22.38 -45.43 21.07
CA HIS A 159 22.63 -44.30 21.95
C HIS A 159 22.48 -42.94 21.27
N THR A 160 22.69 -42.89 19.95
CA THR A 160 22.79 -41.67 19.19
C THR A 160 21.45 -41.26 18.64
N CYS A 161 21.05 -39.98 18.82
CA CYS A 161 19.89 -39.40 18.26
C CYS A 161 20.29 -38.49 17.07
N ALA A 162 19.90 -38.87 15.87
CA ALA A 162 20.10 -38.09 14.68
C ALA A 162 18.85 -37.26 14.40
N ASP A 163 19.07 -36.02 13.95
CA ASP A 163 17.98 -35.14 13.49
C ASP A 163 17.24 -35.77 12.31
N VAL A 164 15.93 -35.67 12.35
CA VAL A 164 15.07 -36.14 11.25
C VAL A 164 14.95 -34.97 10.27
N ASP A 165 15.40 -35.17 9.07
CA ASP A 165 15.23 -34.19 8.00
C ASP A 165 13.83 -34.35 7.41
N GLU A 166 12.86 -33.61 7.97
CA GLU A 166 11.46 -33.66 7.52
C GLU A 166 11.30 -33.08 6.11
N CYS A 167 12.24 -32.23 5.68
CA CYS A 167 12.22 -31.65 4.34
C CYS A 167 12.44 -32.65 3.20
N LYS A 168 12.75 -33.90 3.51
CA LYS A 168 12.77 -35.00 2.52
C LYS A 168 11.37 -35.42 2.07
N ASP A 169 10.35 -35.12 2.89
CA ASP A 169 8.95 -35.28 2.50
C ASP A 169 8.47 -34.01 1.78
N PRO A 170 8.18 -34.09 0.46
CA PRO A 170 7.74 -32.92 -0.30
C PRO A 170 6.38 -32.37 0.15
N GLU A 171 5.59 -33.14 0.89
CA GLU A 171 4.28 -32.72 1.36
C GLU A 171 4.31 -32.07 2.75
N VAL A 172 5.44 -32.03 3.40
CA VAL A 172 5.54 -31.51 4.78
C VAL A 172 5.19 -30.02 4.87
N CYS A 173 5.69 -29.21 3.93
CA CYS A 173 5.43 -27.78 3.82
C CYS A 173 4.51 -27.42 2.63
N GLY A 174 4.07 -28.41 1.85
CA GLY A 174 3.26 -28.16 0.66
C GLY A 174 3.95 -27.25 -0.35
N THR A 175 3.41 -26.03 -0.58
CA THR A 175 3.98 -25.07 -1.54
C THR A 175 5.09 -24.20 -0.94
N ALA A 176 5.26 -24.20 0.38
CA ALA A 176 6.27 -23.38 1.05
C ALA A 176 7.67 -24.03 0.99
N ARG A 177 8.69 -23.20 1.12
CA ARG A 177 10.06 -23.67 1.19
C ARG A 177 10.33 -24.30 2.55
N CYS A 178 10.69 -25.59 2.57
CA CYS A 178 11.09 -26.28 3.79
C CYS A 178 12.55 -25.97 4.13
N GLN A 179 12.81 -25.69 5.41
CA GLN A 179 14.14 -25.55 5.98
C GLN A 179 14.27 -26.45 7.21
N ASN A 180 15.11 -27.49 7.10
CA ASN A 180 15.42 -28.36 8.23
C ASN A 180 16.20 -27.63 9.30
N LYS A 181 15.91 -27.94 10.58
CA LYS A 181 16.58 -27.45 11.78
C LYS A 181 16.81 -28.61 12.73
N GLU A 182 17.72 -28.45 13.68
CA GLU A 182 17.89 -29.42 14.73
C GLU A 182 16.63 -29.60 15.58
N GLY A 183 16.01 -30.77 15.49
CA GLY A 183 14.80 -31.14 16.23
C GLY A 183 13.50 -30.73 15.58
N GLY A 184 13.51 -30.37 14.28
CA GLY A 184 12.31 -30.01 13.53
C GLY A 184 12.59 -29.24 12.25
N TYR A 185 11.59 -28.57 11.73
CA TYR A 185 11.66 -27.82 10.47
C TYR A 185 10.83 -26.54 10.53
N ASP A 186 11.15 -25.62 9.64
CA ASP A 186 10.33 -24.45 9.37
C ASP A 186 9.86 -24.46 7.92
N CYS A 187 8.60 -24.08 7.73
CA CYS A 187 8.07 -23.78 6.41
C CYS A 187 8.17 -22.27 6.20
N LEU A 188 9.00 -21.86 5.24
CA LEU A 188 9.31 -20.48 4.96
C LEU A 188 8.50 -19.99 3.75
N CYS A 189 7.83 -18.89 3.92
CA CYS A 189 7.20 -18.14 2.85
C CYS A 189 8.09 -16.98 2.40
N GLU A 190 7.84 -16.48 1.20
CA GLU A 190 8.41 -15.22 0.73
C GLU A 190 7.86 -14.05 1.55
N THR A 191 8.54 -12.91 1.47
CA THR A 191 8.12 -11.68 2.17
C THR A 191 6.71 -11.31 1.74
N GLY A 192 5.86 -10.98 2.72
CA GLY A 192 4.45 -10.65 2.49
C GLY A 192 3.50 -11.86 2.56
N TYR A 193 4.03 -13.06 2.80
CA TYR A 193 3.22 -14.26 2.97
C TYR A 193 3.44 -14.89 4.34
N VAL A 194 2.40 -15.50 4.90
CA VAL A 194 2.43 -16.29 6.14
C VAL A 194 2.08 -17.73 5.84
N TYR A 195 2.81 -18.65 6.49
CA TYR A 195 2.52 -20.07 6.33
C TYR A 195 1.27 -20.47 7.12
N ASP A 196 0.35 -21.09 6.45
CA ASP A 196 -0.86 -21.68 7.06
C ASP A 196 -0.70 -23.20 7.17
N ASN A 197 -0.76 -23.69 8.42
CA ASN A 197 -0.61 -25.12 8.73
C ASN A 197 -1.80 -25.97 8.25
N GLU A 198 -3.01 -25.39 8.11
CA GLU A 198 -4.19 -26.14 7.72
C GLU A 198 -4.18 -26.46 6.23
N THR A 199 -3.85 -25.46 5.42
CA THR A 199 -3.79 -25.60 3.96
C THR A 199 -2.41 -26.00 3.46
N LYS A 200 -1.38 -26.01 4.31
CA LYS A 200 0.02 -26.21 3.98
C LYS A 200 0.49 -25.32 2.82
N SER A 201 0.13 -24.07 2.89
CA SER A 201 0.43 -23.09 1.84
C SER A 201 0.81 -21.73 2.41
N CYS A 202 1.51 -20.94 1.59
CA CYS A 202 1.79 -19.56 1.90
C CYS A 202 0.58 -18.71 1.51
N LEU A 203 -0.08 -18.11 2.49
CA LEU A 203 -1.19 -17.18 2.31
C LEU A 203 -0.66 -15.76 2.29
N ASP A 204 -1.20 -14.96 1.40
CA ASP A 204 -0.92 -13.53 1.33
C ASP A 204 -1.35 -12.83 2.62
N VAL A 205 -0.52 -11.94 3.12
CA VAL A 205 -0.82 -11.13 4.30
C VAL A 205 -1.54 -9.88 3.81
N ASP A 206 -2.77 -9.66 4.25
CA ASP A 206 -3.44 -8.39 4.01
C ASP A 206 -2.93 -7.33 5.00
N GLU A 207 -1.90 -6.58 4.58
CA GLU A 207 -1.33 -5.53 5.41
C GLU A 207 -2.32 -4.37 5.60
N CYS A 208 -3.30 -4.24 4.71
CA CYS A 208 -4.31 -3.19 4.79
C CYS A 208 -5.19 -3.28 6.04
N GLU A 209 -5.39 -4.47 6.60
CA GLU A 209 -6.12 -4.65 7.87
C GLU A 209 -5.44 -3.96 9.06
N THR A 210 -4.13 -3.75 8.99
CA THR A 210 -3.36 -3.10 10.06
C THR A 210 -3.35 -1.57 10.00
N GLY A 211 -4.01 -0.98 8.99
CA GLY A 211 -4.04 0.47 8.80
C GLY A 211 -2.68 1.06 8.43
N VAL A 212 -1.89 0.34 7.66
CA VAL A 212 -0.53 0.71 7.25
C VAL A 212 -0.47 1.95 6.34
N CYS A 213 -1.54 2.26 5.62
CA CYS A 213 -1.68 3.41 4.75
C CYS A 213 -2.45 4.56 5.43
N ALA A 214 -2.05 5.79 5.17
CA ALA A 214 -2.71 6.98 5.72
C ALA A 214 -4.14 7.19 5.17
N GLU A 215 -4.42 6.80 3.93
CA GLU A 215 -5.72 6.96 3.28
C GLU A 215 -6.21 5.62 2.70
N VAL A 216 -6.01 5.37 1.42
CA VAL A 216 -6.48 4.17 0.76
C VAL A 216 -5.36 3.15 0.65
N CYS A 217 -5.68 1.92 0.98
CA CYS A 217 -4.80 0.77 0.90
C CYS A 217 -5.36 -0.24 -0.10
N LEU A 218 -4.52 -0.76 -0.96
CA LEU A 218 -4.82 -1.88 -1.84
C LEU A 218 -3.88 -3.02 -1.51
N ASN A 219 -4.45 -4.15 -1.07
CA ASN A 219 -3.68 -5.38 -0.90
C ASN A 219 -3.37 -5.98 -2.27
N ILE A 220 -2.10 -6.35 -2.48
CA ILE A 220 -1.60 -7.02 -3.68
C ILE A 220 -0.78 -8.24 -3.26
N PRO A 221 -0.72 -9.31 -4.07
CA PRO A 221 0.01 -10.52 -3.71
C PRO A 221 1.44 -10.24 -3.22
N GLY A 222 1.72 -10.59 -1.96
CA GLY A 222 3.01 -10.42 -1.30
C GLY A 222 3.36 -9.00 -0.87
N SER A 223 2.41 -8.04 -0.95
CA SER A 223 2.65 -6.64 -0.58
C SER A 223 1.36 -5.83 -0.57
N PHE A 224 1.49 -4.53 -0.36
CA PHE A 224 0.38 -3.58 -0.43
C PHE A 224 0.81 -2.31 -1.18
N ARG A 225 -0.17 -1.52 -1.56
CA ARG A 225 0.03 -0.21 -2.18
C ARG A 225 -0.85 0.83 -1.51
N CYS A 226 -0.25 1.97 -1.14
CA CYS A 226 -0.97 3.10 -0.59
C CYS A 226 -1.30 4.13 -1.67
N PHE A 227 -2.45 4.76 -1.55
CA PHE A 227 -2.91 5.85 -2.41
C PHE A 227 -3.34 7.04 -1.56
N CYS A 228 -3.09 8.23 -2.10
CA CYS A 228 -3.55 9.49 -1.53
C CYS A 228 -4.57 10.14 -2.46
N ASP A 229 -5.56 10.84 -1.89
CA ASP A 229 -6.54 11.56 -2.70
C ASP A 229 -5.92 12.83 -3.31
N GLY A 230 -5.38 12.67 -4.52
CA GLY A 230 -4.79 13.77 -5.29
C GLY A 230 -5.80 14.84 -5.68
N ARG A 231 -7.09 14.52 -5.74
CA ARG A 231 -8.18 15.48 -6.00
C ARG A 231 -8.34 16.48 -4.87
N GLN A 232 -7.94 16.10 -3.66
CA GLN A 232 -7.84 17.00 -2.51
C GLN A 232 -6.46 17.66 -2.38
N GLY A 233 -5.62 17.56 -3.40
CA GLY A 233 -4.29 18.17 -3.41
C GLY A 233 -3.30 17.45 -2.50
N ARG A 234 -3.40 16.12 -2.37
CA ARG A 234 -2.47 15.29 -1.60
C ARG A 234 -1.75 14.29 -2.48
N THR A 235 -0.51 14.02 -2.15
CA THR A 235 0.33 13.04 -2.86
C THR A 235 1.11 12.18 -1.87
N LEU A 236 1.58 11.04 -2.32
CA LEU A 236 2.33 10.09 -1.50
C LEU A 236 3.67 10.70 -1.04
N SER A 237 4.04 10.46 0.21
CA SER A 237 5.33 10.84 0.78
C SER A 237 6.41 9.82 0.44
N GLN A 238 7.67 10.12 0.75
CA GLN A 238 8.81 9.23 0.46
C GLN A 238 8.78 7.90 1.24
N ASP A 239 8.01 7.82 2.31
CA ASP A 239 7.79 6.58 3.07
C ASP A 239 6.81 5.62 2.37
N LEU A 240 6.20 6.02 1.26
CA LEU A 240 5.19 5.30 0.49
C LEU A 240 3.93 4.90 1.28
N ARG A 241 3.68 5.54 2.43
CA ARG A 241 2.57 5.23 3.35
C ARG A 241 1.77 6.45 3.76
N SER A 242 2.44 7.56 4.03
CA SER A 242 1.81 8.82 4.44
C SER A 242 1.52 9.72 3.25
N CYS A 243 0.56 10.64 3.44
CA CYS A 243 0.15 11.61 2.43
C CYS A 243 0.63 13.01 2.83
N LYS A 244 1.23 13.71 1.88
CA LYS A 244 1.67 15.10 2.01
C LYS A 244 0.87 16.01 1.10
N PRO A 245 0.74 17.31 1.40
CA PRO A 245 0.14 18.27 0.48
C PRO A 245 0.93 18.33 -0.84
N LEU A 246 0.22 18.37 -1.96
CA LEU A 246 0.80 18.62 -3.27
C LEU A 246 1.15 20.10 -3.39
N THR A 247 2.44 20.43 -3.42
CA THR A 247 2.91 21.81 -3.59
C THR A 247 3.34 22.03 -5.04
N PRO A 248 2.88 23.10 -5.71
CA PRO A 248 3.39 23.45 -7.03
C PRO A 248 4.90 23.69 -6.95
N ARG A 249 5.66 23.15 -7.91
CA ARG A 249 7.11 23.40 -8.01
C ARG A 249 7.42 24.76 -8.61
N LEU A 250 6.57 25.20 -9.53
CA LEU A 250 6.61 26.53 -10.08
C LEU A 250 5.40 27.28 -9.57
N SER A 251 5.63 28.36 -8.85
CA SER A 251 4.61 29.39 -8.67
C SER A 251 4.80 30.35 -9.82
N PRO A 252 3.96 30.31 -10.86
CA PRO A 252 3.94 31.42 -11.79
C PRO A 252 3.75 32.67 -10.93
N SER A 253 4.51 33.72 -11.20
CA SER A 253 4.25 35.00 -10.50
C SER A 253 2.92 35.52 -11.01
N LEU A 254 1.85 34.92 -10.47
CA LEU A 254 0.47 35.24 -10.78
C LEU A 254 0.16 36.62 -10.21
N LYS A 255 0.88 37.64 -10.70
CA LYS A 255 0.55 39.03 -10.39
C LYS A 255 -0.84 39.26 -10.95
N LYS A 256 -1.81 39.28 -10.08
CA LYS A 256 -3.19 39.62 -10.44
C LYS A 256 -3.36 41.15 -10.41
N ASN A 257 -4.13 41.66 -11.36
CA ASN A 257 -4.55 43.04 -11.33
C ASN A 257 -5.63 43.22 -10.27
N SER A 258 -5.40 44.04 -9.27
CA SER A 258 -6.30 44.24 -8.13
C SER A 258 -7.70 44.74 -8.50
N ARG A 259 -7.88 45.43 -9.62
CA ARG A 259 -9.19 45.90 -10.13
C ARG A 259 -9.42 45.38 -11.53
N SER A 260 -9.60 44.06 -11.64
CA SER A 260 -9.90 43.38 -12.89
C SER A 260 -10.94 42.28 -12.67
N LEU A 261 -11.64 41.92 -13.74
CA LEU A 261 -12.60 40.81 -13.75
C LEU A 261 -12.24 39.82 -14.85
N TYR A 262 -12.12 38.58 -14.47
CA TYR A 262 -12.06 37.45 -15.39
C TYR A 262 -13.49 36.97 -15.71
N LEU A 263 -13.91 37.13 -16.95
CA LEU A 263 -15.31 36.94 -17.36
C LEU A 263 -15.73 35.48 -17.42
N GLY A 264 -14.83 34.57 -17.73
CA GLY A 264 -15.12 33.15 -17.86
C GLY A 264 -15.70 32.48 -16.61
N ARG A 265 -15.43 33.05 -15.42
CA ARG A 265 -15.96 32.57 -14.15
C ARG A 265 -17.34 33.09 -13.80
N MET A 266 -17.79 34.12 -14.53
CA MET A 266 -19.04 34.84 -14.24
C MET A 266 -20.27 34.20 -14.88
N PHE A 267 -20.12 33.03 -15.51
CA PHE A 267 -21.18 32.34 -16.27
C PHE A 267 -22.36 31.81 -15.43
N SER A 268 -22.40 32.03 -14.13
CA SER A 268 -23.48 31.49 -13.27
C SER A 268 -24.87 32.10 -13.46
N GLY A 269 -25.06 33.02 -14.43
CA GLY A 269 -26.34 33.68 -14.66
C GLY A 269 -26.79 34.64 -13.55
N VAL A 270 -25.96 34.84 -12.54
CA VAL A 270 -26.25 35.77 -11.45
C VAL A 270 -25.74 37.14 -11.85
N PRO A 271 -26.57 38.21 -11.77
CA PRO A 271 -26.09 39.55 -11.99
C PRO A 271 -24.92 39.88 -11.11
N MET A 272 -23.75 40.09 -11.69
CA MET A 272 -22.51 40.25 -10.95
C MET A 272 -22.25 41.71 -10.57
N VAL A 273 -22.88 42.62 -11.26
CA VAL A 273 -22.74 44.07 -11.05
C VAL A 273 -24.11 44.66 -10.79
N ARG A 274 -24.27 45.30 -9.63
CA ARG A 274 -25.46 46.09 -9.30
C ARG A 274 -25.07 47.55 -9.22
N LEU A 275 -25.78 48.38 -9.94
CA LEU A 275 -25.60 49.82 -9.91
C LEU A 275 -26.81 50.47 -9.26
N ARG A 276 -26.60 51.23 -8.21
CA ARG A 276 -27.62 52.12 -7.62
C ARG A 276 -27.17 53.56 -7.80
N PHE A 277 -28.01 54.35 -8.45
CA PHE A 277 -27.65 55.72 -8.75
C PHE A 277 -28.88 56.61 -8.74
N ARG A 278 -28.65 57.91 -8.52
CA ARG A 278 -29.67 58.94 -8.60
C ARG A 278 -29.44 59.75 -9.85
N ARG A 279 -30.39 59.74 -10.76
CA ARG A 279 -30.31 60.50 -11.98
C ARG A 279 -30.83 61.93 -11.78
N LYS A 280 -29.99 62.92 -12.09
CA LYS A 280 -30.35 64.35 -12.05
C LYS A 280 -30.88 64.86 -13.39
N ILE A 281 -30.36 64.33 -14.50
CA ILE A 281 -30.69 64.69 -15.86
C ILE A 281 -30.94 63.39 -16.66
N PRO A 282 -31.92 63.32 -17.56
CA PRO A 282 -32.11 62.19 -18.45
C PRO A 282 -30.90 62.08 -19.38
N THR A 283 -30.10 61.08 -19.20
CA THR A 283 -28.96 60.77 -20.07
C THR A 283 -29.08 59.33 -20.59
N GLY A 284 -28.51 59.07 -21.77
CA GLY A 284 -28.47 57.72 -22.34
C GLY A 284 -27.61 56.75 -21.59
N PHE A 285 -27.64 55.52 -22.05
CA PHE A 285 -26.75 54.47 -21.55
C PHE A 285 -25.31 54.75 -21.98
N SER A 286 -24.35 54.47 -21.09
CA SER A 286 -22.93 54.46 -21.44
C SER A 286 -22.19 53.42 -20.65
N ALA A 287 -21.23 52.77 -21.27
CA ALA A 287 -20.28 51.83 -20.68
C ALA A 287 -18.91 52.02 -21.32
N GLU A 288 -17.88 52.15 -20.54
CA GLU A 288 -16.49 52.23 -20.99
C GLU A 288 -15.65 51.30 -20.15
N PHE A 289 -14.79 50.49 -20.76
CA PHE A 289 -13.89 49.55 -20.07
C PHE A 289 -12.73 49.17 -20.99
N ASP A 290 -11.62 48.76 -20.38
CA ASP A 290 -10.55 48.08 -21.09
C ASP A 290 -10.83 46.58 -21.11
N PHE A 291 -10.67 45.95 -22.26
CA PHE A 291 -10.99 44.56 -22.52
C PHE A 291 -9.85 43.87 -23.27
N ARG A 292 -9.59 42.59 -22.89
CA ARG A 292 -8.60 41.74 -23.51
C ARG A 292 -9.12 40.32 -23.60
N THR A 293 -8.93 39.68 -24.74
CA THR A 293 -9.26 38.25 -24.91
C THR A 293 -8.42 37.61 -26.01
N TYR A 294 -8.24 36.30 -25.95
CA TYR A 294 -7.85 35.45 -27.08
C TYR A 294 -9.04 34.65 -27.62
N ASP A 295 -10.15 34.61 -26.88
CA ASP A 295 -11.34 33.86 -27.20
C ASP A 295 -12.05 34.49 -28.42
N PRO A 296 -12.32 33.73 -29.48
CA PRO A 296 -13.06 34.26 -30.65
C PRO A 296 -14.56 34.39 -30.43
N GLU A 297 -15.12 33.78 -29.35
CA GLU A 297 -16.57 33.69 -29.11
C GLU A 297 -16.89 33.91 -27.64
N GLY A 298 -17.89 34.74 -27.36
CA GLY A 298 -18.42 34.82 -26.01
C GLY A 298 -19.11 36.14 -25.69
N VAL A 299 -19.90 36.16 -24.61
CA VAL A 299 -20.65 37.35 -24.17
C VAL A 299 -19.78 38.20 -23.24
N VAL A 300 -19.58 39.48 -23.63
CA VAL A 300 -18.87 40.46 -22.81
C VAL A 300 -19.78 40.96 -21.68
N PHE A 301 -20.94 41.49 -22.02
CA PHE A 301 -21.95 41.87 -21.03
C PHE A 301 -23.35 41.87 -21.62
N PHE A 302 -24.33 41.75 -20.74
CA PHE A 302 -25.75 41.98 -20.98
C PHE A 302 -26.23 43.17 -20.14
N ALA A 303 -27.03 44.04 -20.73
CA ALA A 303 -27.73 45.07 -20.00
C ALA A 303 -29.20 45.10 -20.42
N GLY A 304 -30.11 44.98 -19.46
CA GLY A 304 -31.55 44.94 -19.69
C GLY A 304 -32.30 46.09 -19.01
N GLY A 305 -33.30 46.64 -19.68
CA GLY A 305 -34.20 47.65 -19.12
C GLY A 305 -35.26 47.04 -18.19
N HIS A 306 -35.91 47.88 -17.40
CA HIS A 306 -36.88 47.54 -16.35
C HIS A 306 -38.14 46.78 -16.80
N LEU A 307 -38.38 46.62 -18.08
CA LEU A 307 -39.66 46.12 -18.62
C LEU A 307 -39.53 44.92 -19.56
N ASN A 308 -38.56 44.06 -19.45
CA ASN A 308 -38.39 42.85 -20.28
C ASN A 308 -38.46 43.07 -21.81
N SER A 309 -38.65 44.28 -22.29
CA SER A 309 -38.87 44.60 -23.71
C SER A 309 -37.63 45.14 -24.42
N SER A 310 -36.63 45.58 -23.68
CA SER A 310 -35.44 46.19 -24.27
C SER A 310 -34.17 45.69 -23.57
N TRP A 311 -33.24 45.21 -24.37
CA TRP A 311 -31.94 44.78 -23.86
C TRP A 311 -30.87 44.91 -24.94
N ILE A 312 -29.63 44.98 -24.50
CA ILE A 312 -28.42 44.89 -25.33
C ILE A 312 -27.51 43.78 -24.82
N VAL A 313 -26.88 43.10 -25.75
CA VAL A 313 -25.78 42.15 -25.50
C VAL A 313 -24.61 42.59 -26.36
N LEU A 314 -23.48 42.83 -25.71
CA LEU A 314 -22.20 42.95 -26.40
C LEU A 314 -21.48 41.60 -26.29
N ALA A 315 -21.09 41.04 -27.42
CA ALA A 315 -20.41 39.77 -27.54
C ALA A 315 -19.16 39.88 -28.45
N VAL A 316 -18.29 38.90 -28.34
CA VAL A 316 -17.27 38.61 -29.35
C VAL A 316 -17.83 37.48 -30.23
N HIS A 317 -17.75 37.62 -31.53
CA HIS A 317 -18.14 36.60 -32.50
C HIS A 317 -17.17 36.60 -33.68
N HIS A 318 -16.55 35.44 -33.95
CA HIS A 318 -15.44 35.31 -34.91
C HIS A 318 -14.33 36.34 -34.68
N GLY A 319 -14.00 36.57 -33.40
CA GLY A 319 -12.96 37.51 -32.98
C GLY A 319 -13.35 39.00 -33.07
N LYS A 320 -14.54 39.36 -33.53
CA LYS A 320 -15.00 40.75 -33.68
C LYS A 320 -16.12 41.08 -32.70
N LEU A 321 -16.26 42.36 -32.35
CA LEU A 321 -17.40 42.80 -31.57
C LEU A 321 -18.71 42.59 -32.33
N GLN A 322 -19.71 42.04 -31.64
CA GLN A 322 -21.07 41.90 -32.09
C GLN A 322 -22.01 42.55 -31.07
N LEU A 323 -22.90 43.39 -31.53
CA LEU A 323 -23.99 43.92 -30.73
C LEU A 323 -25.30 43.27 -31.11
N GLN A 324 -26.00 42.72 -30.13
CA GLN A 324 -27.39 42.30 -30.25
C GLN A 324 -28.27 43.27 -29.47
N LEU A 325 -29.29 43.76 -30.13
CA LEU A 325 -30.22 44.74 -29.59
C LEU A 325 -31.65 44.29 -29.78
N LYS A 326 -32.43 44.29 -28.71
CA LYS A 326 -33.89 44.16 -28.75
C LYS A 326 -34.52 45.37 -28.10
N TYR A 327 -35.45 46.01 -28.84
CA TYR A 327 -36.18 47.18 -28.39
C TYR A 327 -37.59 47.13 -28.91
N GLY A 328 -38.56 46.84 -28.05
CA GLY A 328 -39.94 46.62 -28.46
C GLY A 328 -40.06 45.51 -29.51
N SER A 329 -40.61 45.85 -30.69
CA SER A 329 -40.68 44.92 -31.82
C SER A 329 -39.42 44.88 -32.70
N ILE A 330 -38.44 45.72 -32.41
CA ILE A 330 -37.21 45.82 -33.20
C ILE A 330 -36.13 44.90 -32.61
N SER A 331 -35.57 44.05 -33.44
CA SER A 331 -34.45 43.21 -33.15
C SER A 331 -33.33 43.44 -34.15
N ARG A 332 -32.11 43.65 -33.69
CA ARG A 332 -30.96 43.91 -34.56
C ARG A 332 -29.70 43.16 -34.05
N VAL A 333 -28.95 42.60 -34.96
CA VAL A 333 -27.64 42.05 -34.73
C VAL A 333 -26.68 42.73 -35.70
N THR A 334 -25.59 43.26 -35.19
CA THR A 334 -24.57 43.94 -35.98
C THR A 334 -23.19 43.56 -35.49
N SER A 335 -22.32 43.18 -36.41
CA SER A 335 -20.91 42.91 -36.11
C SER A 335 -20.03 43.75 -37.03
N SER A 336 -19.03 44.43 -36.49
CA SER A 336 -18.12 45.27 -37.25
C SER A 336 -16.84 45.56 -36.45
N GLY A 337 -15.85 46.12 -37.13
CA GLY A 337 -14.56 46.49 -36.54
C GLY A 337 -13.46 45.46 -36.78
N PRO A 338 -12.27 45.77 -36.30
CA PRO A 338 -11.13 44.84 -36.37
C PRO A 338 -11.33 43.63 -35.44
N PRO A 339 -10.62 42.51 -35.68
CA PRO A 339 -10.52 41.44 -34.69
C PRO A 339 -9.89 41.96 -33.40
N ILE A 340 -10.40 41.50 -32.26
CA ILE A 340 -9.96 41.91 -30.91
C ILE A 340 -9.50 40.75 -30.04
N ASN A 341 -9.41 39.55 -30.59
CA ASN A 341 -8.99 38.33 -29.92
C ASN A 341 -7.48 38.06 -30.06
N ASP A 342 -6.70 39.15 -30.06
CA ASP A 342 -5.23 39.12 -30.19
C ASP A 342 -4.49 39.25 -28.84
N GLY A 343 -5.23 39.23 -27.73
CA GLY A 343 -4.67 39.36 -26.39
C GLY A 343 -4.20 40.75 -25.99
N GLN A 344 -4.47 41.76 -26.83
CA GLN A 344 -4.14 43.15 -26.53
C GLN A 344 -5.24 43.85 -25.76
N TRP A 345 -4.85 44.73 -24.84
CA TRP A 345 -5.81 45.58 -24.15
C TRP A 345 -6.39 46.62 -25.11
N ARG A 346 -7.69 46.62 -25.25
CA ARG A 346 -8.43 47.55 -26.07
C ARG A 346 -9.45 48.30 -25.24
N LYS A 347 -9.54 49.61 -25.45
CA LYS A 347 -10.57 50.41 -24.79
C LYS A 347 -11.86 50.34 -25.59
N ILE A 348 -12.90 49.77 -25.00
CA ILE A 348 -14.23 49.65 -25.60
C ILE A 348 -15.18 50.62 -24.92
N SER A 349 -15.95 51.38 -25.73
CA SER A 349 -17.06 52.19 -25.23
C SER A 349 -18.35 51.92 -26.01
N VAL A 350 -19.44 51.87 -25.26
CA VAL A 350 -20.81 51.78 -25.78
C VAL A 350 -21.57 52.98 -25.27
N GLU A 351 -21.99 53.86 -26.16
CA GLU A 351 -22.59 55.11 -25.80
C GLU A 351 -23.89 55.34 -26.57
N GLU A 352 -24.93 55.70 -25.87
CA GLU A 352 -26.17 56.20 -26.47
C GLU A 352 -26.05 57.69 -26.73
N GLN A 353 -25.95 58.07 -28.03
CA GLN A 353 -25.81 59.44 -28.48
C GLN A 353 -27.06 59.84 -29.31
N GLY A 354 -27.94 60.56 -28.68
CA GLY A 354 -29.23 60.99 -29.33
C GLY A 354 -30.08 59.80 -29.74
N ARG A 355 -30.26 59.58 -31.04
CA ARG A 355 -30.98 58.41 -31.57
C ARG A 355 -30.08 57.30 -32.12
N SER A 356 -28.89 57.24 -31.62
CA SER A 356 -27.89 56.21 -32.05
C SER A 356 -27.19 55.61 -30.88
N LEU A 357 -26.97 54.33 -30.96
CA LEU A 357 -26.03 53.60 -30.10
C LEU A 357 -24.68 53.46 -30.84
N VAL A 358 -23.65 54.05 -30.31
CA VAL A 358 -22.31 54.09 -30.92
C VAL A 358 -21.34 53.18 -30.10
N ILE A 359 -20.66 52.26 -30.77
CA ILE A 359 -19.63 51.45 -30.17
C ILE A 359 -18.28 51.89 -30.76
N LYS A 360 -17.34 52.13 -29.87
CA LYS A 360 -15.97 52.53 -30.23
C LYS A 360 -14.95 51.51 -29.71
N ILE A 361 -13.92 51.28 -30.48
CA ILE A 361 -12.69 50.56 -30.08
C ILE A 361 -11.57 51.59 -30.17
N ASP A 362 -10.80 51.75 -29.07
CA ASP A 362 -9.67 52.69 -28.98
C ASP A 362 -10.02 54.10 -29.44
N ARG A 363 -11.26 54.58 -29.12
CA ARG A 363 -11.86 55.86 -29.48
C ARG A 363 -12.38 55.98 -30.93
N GLU A 364 -12.14 54.98 -31.78
CA GLU A 364 -12.68 54.96 -33.13
C GLU A 364 -14.06 54.28 -33.17
N ALA A 365 -15.04 54.94 -33.78
CA ALA A 365 -16.39 54.41 -33.91
C ALA A 365 -16.40 53.25 -34.92
N VAL A 366 -16.70 52.04 -34.47
CA VAL A 366 -16.76 50.82 -35.30
C VAL A 366 -18.18 50.40 -35.65
N MET A 367 -19.15 50.74 -34.80
CA MET A 367 -20.58 50.51 -35.05
C MET A 367 -21.42 51.73 -34.68
N LYS A 368 -22.42 52.05 -35.50
CA LYS A 368 -23.43 53.05 -35.21
C LYS A 368 -24.81 52.51 -35.58
N ILE A 369 -25.65 52.30 -34.60
CA ILE A 369 -26.96 51.69 -34.75
C ILE A 369 -28.00 52.71 -34.41
N ALA A 370 -28.92 53.00 -35.36
CA ALA A 370 -30.03 53.90 -35.12
C ALA A 370 -31.04 53.26 -34.15
N VAL A 371 -31.47 54.04 -33.17
CA VAL A 371 -32.50 53.69 -32.19
C VAL A 371 -33.62 54.72 -32.23
N ILE A 372 -34.88 54.31 -32.06
CA ILE A 372 -36.05 55.18 -32.24
C ILE A 372 -36.25 56.13 -31.06
N SER A 373 -35.82 55.72 -29.85
CA SER A 373 -35.90 56.51 -28.63
C SER A 373 -34.82 56.07 -27.66
N ASN A 374 -34.71 56.69 -26.48
CA ASN A 374 -33.79 56.27 -25.44
C ASN A 374 -34.02 54.80 -25.04
N LEU A 375 -33.00 53.95 -25.16
CA LEU A 375 -33.06 52.49 -24.90
C LEU A 375 -33.53 52.19 -23.48
N PHE A 376 -32.96 52.89 -22.54
CA PHE A 376 -33.30 52.77 -21.14
C PHE A 376 -33.94 54.10 -20.70
N THR A 377 -35.28 54.26 -20.80
CA THR A 377 -36.04 55.45 -20.40
C THR A 377 -35.85 55.74 -18.89
N LEU A 378 -34.65 56.14 -18.52
CA LEU A 378 -34.31 56.46 -17.14
C LEU A 378 -34.76 57.90 -16.86
N ARG A 379 -35.87 58.03 -16.14
CA ARG A 379 -36.43 59.32 -15.71
C ARG A 379 -35.63 59.85 -14.53
N LYS A 380 -35.88 61.15 -14.18
CA LYS A 380 -35.30 61.72 -12.94
C LYS A 380 -35.73 60.91 -11.73
N GLY A 381 -34.76 60.44 -10.91
CA GLY A 381 -35.02 59.65 -9.71
C GLY A 381 -33.90 58.70 -9.34
N VAL A 382 -34.15 57.81 -8.35
CA VAL A 382 -33.25 56.74 -7.95
C VAL A 382 -33.54 55.52 -8.79
N HIS A 383 -32.50 54.94 -9.36
CA HIS A 383 -32.54 53.76 -10.22
C HIS A 383 -31.60 52.67 -9.70
N GLU A 384 -32.03 51.46 -9.92
CA GLU A 384 -31.20 50.26 -9.73
C GLU A 384 -31.13 49.52 -11.06
N LEU A 385 -29.95 49.27 -11.54
CA LEU A 385 -29.70 48.58 -12.80
C LEU A 385 -28.78 47.37 -12.54
N ASN A 386 -29.18 46.23 -13.05
CA ASN A 386 -28.41 45.01 -13.00
C ASN A 386 -27.80 44.71 -14.35
N PHE A 387 -26.49 44.52 -14.36
CA PHE A 387 -25.78 43.99 -15.50
C PHE A 387 -25.38 42.54 -15.25
N THR A 388 -25.29 41.78 -16.33
CA THR A 388 -24.56 40.51 -16.30
C THR A 388 -23.31 40.69 -17.13
N VAL A 389 -22.15 40.50 -16.52
CA VAL A 389 -20.85 40.58 -17.17
C VAL A 389 -20.33 39.17 -17.37
N GLY A 390 -19.91 38.81 -18.57
CA GLY A 390 -19.41 37.47 -18.89
C GLY A 390 -20.49 36.38 -19.03
N GLY A 391 -21.71 36.75 -19.41
CA GLY A 391 -22.83 35.82 -19.62
C GLY A 391 -24.15 36.54 -19.79
N VAL A 392 -25.23 35.77 -19.85
CA VAL A 392 -26.61 36.28 -19.98
C VAL A 392 -27.46 35.74 -18.83
N PRO A 393 -28.48 36.50 -18.35
CA PRO A 393 -29.33 36.09 -17.22
C PRO A 393 -30.49 35.16 -17.64
N PHE A 394 -30.49 34.68 -18.86
CA PHE A 394 -31.52 33.79 -19.41
C PHE A 394 -30.85 32.64 -20.20
N ARG A 395 -31.65 31.70 -20.69
CA ARG A 395 -31.15 30.62 -21.53
C ARG A 395 -30.63 31.14 -22.86
N GLU A 396 -29.65 30.45 -23.44
CA GLU A 396 -28.95 30.80 -24.68
C GLU A 396 -29.91 30.97 -25.88
N ASP A 397 -31.01 30.22 -25.90
CA ASP A 397 -32.07 30.30 -26.91
C ASP A 397 -32.80 31.64 -26.90
N GLY A 398 -32.64 32.44 -25.86
CA GLY A 398 -33.18 33.80 -25.79
C GLY A 398 -32.38 34.85 -26.53
N LEU A 399 -31.16 34.55 -26.99
CA LEU A 399 -30.36 35.44 -27.82
C LEU A 399 -30.94 35.57 -29.25
N LEU A 400 -30.75 36.73 -29.89
CA LEU A 400 -31.12 36.93 -31.28
C LEU A 400 -30.23 36.16 -32.25
N TYR A 401 -28.97 36.01 -31.88
CA TYR A 401 -27.97 35.22 -32.55
C TYR A 401 -27.23 34.39 -31.49
N GLN A 402 -27.12 33.09 -31.70
CA GLN A 402 -26.46 32.21 -30.74
C GLN A 402 -24.97 32.46 -30.78
N VAL A 403 -24.41 32.76 -29.62
CA VAL A 403 -22.98 32.84 -29.33
C VAL A 403 -22.72 32.05 -28.07
N ASN A 404 -21.52 31.50 -27.92
CA ASN A 404 -21.14 30.87 -26.65
C ASN A 404 -21.28 31.91 -25.52
N PRO A 405 -22.11 31.70 -24.50
CA PRO A 405 -22.27 32.67 -23.42
C PRO A 405 -21.02 32.78 -22.53
N ARG A 406 -20.17 31.79 -22.53
CA ARG A 406 -18.89 31.80 -21.78
C ARG A 406 -17.86 32.56 -22.61
N LEU A 407 -17.09 33.41 -21.94
CA LEU A 407 -16.03 34.19 -22.59
C LEU A 407 -14.78 34.14 -21.73
N ASP A 408 -13.70 33.56 -22.27
CA ASP A 408 -12.38 33.68 -21.67
C ASP A 408 -11.77 35.05 -21.99
N GLY A 409 -12.10 36.04 -21.17
CA GLY A 409 -11.67 37.41 -21.35
C GLY A 409 -11.50 38.15 -20.03
N CYS A 410 -10.80 39.25 -20.12
CA CYS A 410 -10.48 40.11 -18.99
C CYS A 410 -11.00 41.54 -19.20
N MET A 411 -11.56 42.09 -18.14
CA MET A 411 -12.04 43.47 -18.10
C MET A 411 -11.37 44.24 -16.95
N LYS A 412 -10.98 45.45 -17.19
CA LYS A 412 -10.49 46.40 -16.19
C LYS A 412 -10.93 47.82 -16.50
N GLU A 413 -10.66 48.74 -15.58
CA GLU A 413 -10.92 50.18 -15.75
C GLU A 413 -12.35 50.51 -16.20
N TRP A 414 -13.34 49.68 -15.76
CA TRP A 414 -14.73 49.87 -16.18
C TRP A 414 -15.38 51.10 -15.54
N LYS A 415 -16.16 51.77 -16.33
CA LYS A 415 -17.03 52.88 -15.94
C LYS A 415 -18.41 52.66 -16.54
N TRP A 416 -19.39 52.49 -15.68
CA TRP A 416 -20.77 52.37 -16.09
C TRP A 416 -21.46 53.71 -15.92
N LEU A 417 -22.29 54.13 -16.89
CA LEU A 417 -23.05 55.35 -16.84
C LEU A 417 -22.15 56.58 -16.66
N ALA A 418 -21.18 56.80 -17.57
CA ALA A 418 -20.29 57.96 -17.54
C ALA A 418 -21.10 59.25 -17.65
N GLY A 419 -20.96 60.16 -16.67
CA GLY A 419 -21.68 61.43 -16.59
C GLY A 419 -21.54 62.08 -15.22
N GLU A 420 -22.18 63.20 -14.98
CA GLU A 420 -22.08 64.04 -13.77
C GLU A 420 -22.72 63.42 -12.50
N ASP A 421 -23.07 62.14 -12.51
CA ASP A 421 -23.70 61.47 -11.37
C ASP A 421 -22.66 60.99 -10.36
N THR A 422 -22.42 61.79 -9.33
CA THR A 422 -21.49 61.51 -8.25
C THR A 422 -22.00 60.51 -7.20
N SER A 423 -23.16 59.89 -7.39
CA SER A 423 -23.83 59.04 -6.39
C SER A 423 -24.01 57.58 -6.87
N ILE A 424 -23.19 57.10 -7.80
CA ILE A 424 -23.23 55.70 -8.25
C ILE A 424 -22.65 54.80 -7.17
N GLN A 425 -23.46 53.88 -6.66
CA GLN A 425 -23.01 52.80 -5.79
C GLN A 425 -22.94 51.51 -6.62
N GLU A 426 -21.73 51.03 -6.82
CA GLU A 426 -21.44 49.78 -7.51
C GLU A 426 -21.21 48.68 -6.51
N THR A 427 -21.93 47.58 -6.64
CA THR A 427 -21.67 46.37 -5.86
C THR A 427 -21.29 45.24 -6.81
N ILE A 428 -20.04 44.82 -6.72
CA ILE A 428 -19.51 43.69 -7.47
C ILE A 428 -19.22 42.56 -6.50
N ARG A 429 -19.77 41.37 -6.75
CA ARG A 429 -19.38 40.16 -6.04
C ARG A 429 -18.15 39.55 -6.71
N SER A 430 -16.97 39.93 -6.26
CA SER A 430 -15.70 39.40 -6.75
C SER A 430 -14.86 38.80 -5.62
N ASN A 431 -14.05 37.82 -5.95
CA ASN A 431 -13.03 37.25 -5.11
C ASN A 431 -11.68 37.19 -5.86
N ASP A 432 -10.60 36.85 -5.19
CA ASP A 432 -9.26 36.82 -5.78
C ASP A 432 -9.15 35.88 -7.00
N ASN A 433 -9.99 34.85 -7.09
CA ASN A 433 -10.01 33.91 -8.21
C ASN A 433 -10.70 34.49 -9.45
N MET A 434 -11.45 35.60 -9.32
CA MET A 434 -12.09 36.33 -10.42
C MET A 434 -11.22 37.46 -10.98
N GLN A 435 -9.99 37.61 -10.48
CA GLN A 435 -9.06 38.62 -11.00
C GLN A 435 -8.30 38.06 -12.21
N CYS A 436 -7.96 38.98 -13.13
CA CYS A 436 -7.14 38.65 -14.30
C CYS A 436 -5.66 38.55 -13.93
N PHE A 437 -4.96 37.71 -14.64
CA PHE A 437 -3.49 37.70 -14.61
C PHE A 437 -2.93 38.94 -15.31
N SER A 438 -1.73 39.35 -14.92
CA SER A 438 -1.08 40.52 -15.48
C SER A 438 -0.68 40.33 -16.94
N ALA A 439 -0.24 39.11 -17.27
CA ALA A 439 0.16 38.70 -18.59
C ALA A 439 -0.32 37.28 -18.89
N ASP A 440 -0.83 37.07 -20.09
CA ASP A 440 -1.31 35.79 -20.59
C ASP A 440 -0.79 35.53 -22.00
N ASP A 441 -0.57 34.27 -22.35
CA ASP A 441 -0.38 33.76 -23.70
C ASP A 441 -1.65 33.04 -24.21
N PRO A 442 -1.80 32.84 -25.51
CA PRO A 442 -2.85 31.94 -26.01
C PRO A 442 -2.59 30.50 -25.54
N GLY A 443 -3.66 29.78 -25.21
CA GLY A 443 -3.62 28.39 -24.75
C GLY A 443 -4.56 28.12 -23.57
N ALA A 444 -4.78 26.87 -23.27
CA ALA A 444 -5.63 26.47 -22.16
C ALA A 444 -4.86 26.40 -20.83
N TYR A 445 -5.49 26.86 -19.74
CA TYR A 445 -4.92 26.86 -18.40
C TYR A 445 -5.77 26.05 -17.43
N TYR A 446 -5.10 25.17 -16.69
CA TYR A 446 -5.67 24.32 -15.66
C TYR A 446 -5.10 24.71 -14.30
N PRO A 447 -5.93 25.16 -13.35
CA PRO A 447 -5.44 25.65 -12.05
C PRO A 447 -5.16 24.53 -11.03
N GLY A 448 -5.41 23.27 -11.38
CA GLY A 448 -5.27 22.14 -10.44
C GLY A 448 -6.49 21.92 -9.54
N THR A 449 -7.68 22.37 -9.95
CA THR A 449 -8.91 22.32 -9.13
C THR A 449 -10.04 21.51 -9.75
N GLY A 450 -9.88 21.02 -10.97
CA GLY A 450 -10.93 20.29 -11.67
C GLY A 450 -10.52 19.84 -13.06
N PHE A 451 -11.48 19.35 -13.81
CA PHE A 451 -11.32 18.75 -15.13
C PHE A 451 -12.32 19.29 -16.15
N ALA A 452 -12.07 18.97 -17.42
CA ALA A 452 -13.03 19.09 -18.51
C ALA A 452 -13.47 17.68 -18.95
N LEU A 453 -14.78 17.51 -19.19
CA LEU A 453 -15.41 16.25 -19.60
C LEU A 453 -16.00 16.36 -21.00
N PHE A 454 -15.72 15.36 -21.82
CA PHE A 454 -16.34 15.14 -23.12
C PHE A 454 -17.00 13.76 -23.13
N ASN A 455 -18.33 13.73 -23.42
CA ASN A 455 -19.09 12.47 -23.47
C ASN A 455 -18.89 11.71 -24.78
N THR A 456 -18.25 12.31 -25.76
CA THR A 456 -17.99 11.67 -27.05
C THR A 456 -16.88 10.63 -26.88
N SER A 457 -17.15 9.40 -27.33
CA SER A 457 -16.09 8.47 -27.63
C SER A 457 -15.16 9.07 -28.70
N TYR A 458 -13.88 8.74 -28.63
CA TYR A 458 -12.90 9.27 -29.61
C TYR A 458 -13.26 8.97 -31.08
N ASP A 459 -14.14 7.97 -31.34
CA ASP A 459 -14.66 7.62 -32.66
C ASP A 459 -15.63 8.68 -33.24
N GLU A 460 -16.24 9.50 -32.40
CA GLU A 460 -17.17 10.58 -32.83
C GLU A 460 -16.46 11.92 -33.12
N ILE A 461 -15.17 12.04 -32.72
CA ILE A 461 -14.34 13.13 -33.21
C ILE A 461 -14.13 12.90 -34.70
N PRO A 462 -14.62 13.78 -35.61
CA PRO A 462 -14.67 13.48 -37.03
C PRO A 462 -13.28 13.22 -37.60
N VAL A 463 -12.94 11.97 -37.76
CA VAL A 463 -11.73 11.52 -38.45
C VAL A 463 -12.13 11.14 -39.86
N SER A 464 -11.74 11.92 -40.82
CA SER A 464 -11.86 11.62 -42.25
C SER A 464 -10.81 10.59 -42.68
N LEU A 465 -10.74 9.41 -42.03
CA LEU A 465 -9.84 8.31 -42.39
C LEU A 465 -10.58 6.97 -42.39
N PRO A 466 -10.22 6.04 -43.29
CA PRO A 466 -10.96 4.79 -43.47
C PRO A 466 -10.82 3.88 -42.25
N SER A 467 -11.90 3.20 -41.95
CA SER A 467 -12.28 2.43 -40.77
C SER A 467 -11.52 1.11 -40.51
N GLU A 468 -10.22 1.01 -40.67
CA GLU A 468 -9.53 -0.28 -40.48
C GLU A 468 -8.44 -0.34 -39.38
N SER A 469 -8.17 0.73 -38.65
CA SER A 469 -7.29 0.63 -37.48
C SER A 469 -7.80 1.55 -36.37
N GLN A 470 -8.19 0.96 -35.24
CA GLN A 470 -8.49 1.66 -33.99
C GLN A 470 -7.21 2.24 -33.40
N ASN A 471 -6.69 3.29 -34.01
CA ASN A 471 -5.48 3.97 -33.53
C ASN A 471 -5.88 5.22 -32.79
N LEU A 472 -5.45 5.36 -31.55
CA LEU A 472 -5.57 6.59 -30.77
C LEU A 472 -4.23 7.32 -30.78
N SER A 473 -4.24 8.57 -31.22
CA SER A 473 -3.06 9.45 -31.15
C SER A 473 -3.40 10.68 -30.32
N VAL A 474 -2.69 10.85 -29.21
CA VAL A 474 -2.83 12.00 -28.31
C VAL A 474 -1.54 12.81 -28.34
N ARG A 475 -1.64 14.10 -28.68
CA ARG A 475 -0.51 15.06 -28.60
C ARG A 475 -0.86 16.12 -27.58
N LEU A 476 0.07 16.36 -26.67
CA LEU A 476 -0.07 17.36 -25.62
C LEU A 476 1.09 18.36 -25.76
N SER A 477 0.76 19.64 -25.81
CA SER A 477 1.71 20.71 -25.61
C SER A 477 1.50 21.26 -24.22
N LEU A 478 2.45 21.13 -23.32
CA LEU A 478 2.24 21.39 -21.89
C LEU A 478 3.38 22.19 -21.26
N ARG A 479 3.00 23.01 -20.28
CA ARG A 479 3.89 23.78 -19.42
C ARG A 479 3.40 23.60 -17.98
N PRO A 480 3.77 22.50 -17.30
CA PRO A 480 3.26 22.16 -15.99
C PRO A 480 3.85 23.04 -14.89
N THR A 481 3.03 23.32 -13.87
CA THR A 481 3.46 23.97 -12.62
C THR A 481 3.60 23.01 -11.47
N SER A 482 3.07 21.78 -11.61
CA SER A 482 3.17 20.68 -10.65
C SER A 482 3.72 19.46 -11.34
N ALA A 483 4.55 18.70 -10.61
CA ALA A 483 5.11 17.44 -11.09
C ALA A 483 4.14 16.27 -11.05
N VAL A 484 2.94 16.45 -10.47
CA VAL A 484 1.92 15.40 -10.35
C VAL A 484 0.60 15.93 -10.88
N GLY A 485 -0.06 15.16 -11.72
CA GLY A 485 -1.39 15.48 -12.23
C GLY A 485 -1.79 14.68 -13.44
N VAL A 486 -3.08 14.39 -13.56
CA VAL A 486 -3.68 13.70 -14.71
C VAL A 486 -3.82 14.68 -15.88
N LEU A 487 -3.19 14.36 -17.00
CA LEU A 487 -3.25 15.17 -18.22
C LEU A 487 -4.51 14.83 -19.03
N LEU A 488 -4.69 13.55 -19.33
CA LEU A 488 -5.83 13.03 -20.06
C LEU A 488 -6.16 11.64 -19.53
N ALA A 489 -7.44 11.33 -19.39
CA ALA A 489 -7.89 9.98 -19.07
C ALA A 489 -9.15 9.62 -19.83
N LEU A 490 -9.27 8.35 -20.17
CA LEU A 490 -10.50 7.72 -20.64
C LEU A 490 -11.09 6.94 -19.48
N VAL A 491 -12.37 7.16 -19.20
CA VAL A 491 -13.05 6.54 -18.06
C VAL A 491 -14.29 5.81 -18.56
N HIS A 492 -14.38 4.53 -18.22
CA HIS A 492 -15.52 3.68 -18.48
C HIS A 492 -16.08 3.16 -17.16
N GLN A 493 -17.25 3.66 -16.75
CA GLN A 493 -17.83 3.38 -15.43
C GLN A 493 -16.84 3.75 -14.30
N ASP A 494 -16.42 2.78 -13.48
CA ASP A 494 -15.49 2.97 -12.37
C ASP A 494 -14.03 2.62 -12.72
N ARG A 495 -13.75 2.33 -13.99
CA ARG A 495 -12.42 1.97 -14.50
C ARG A 495 -11.79 3.09 -15.31
N VAL A 496 -10.46 3.11 -15.33
CA VAL A 496 -9.67 4.07 -16.11
C VAL A 496 -8.81 3.30 -17.13
N PRO A 497 -9.42 2.80 -18.22
CA PRO A 497 -8.72 1.97 -19.21
C PRO A 497 -7.52 2.65 -19.86
N LEU A 498 -7.43 3.96 -19.79
CA LEU A 498 -6.25 4.71 -20.21
C LEU A 498 -6.11 5.99 -19.38
N SER A 499 -4.93 6.25 -18.84
CA SER A 499 -4.57 7.58 -18.36
C SER A 499 -3.14 7.98 -18.75
N ILE A 500 -2.95 9.28 -18.98
CA ILE A 500 -1.65 9.91 -19.21
C ILE A 500 -1.48 10.91 -18.07
N ALA A 501 -0.42 10.74 -17.27
CA ALA A 501 -0.25 11.55 -16.07
C ALA A 501 1.22 11.87 -15.79
N LEU A 502 1.42 12.99 -15.09
CA LEU A 502 2.70 13.37 -14.49
C LEU A 502 2.80 12.75 -13.09
N VAL A 503 3.97 12.25 -12.74
CA VAL A 503 4.28 11.73 -11.41
C VAL A 503 5.69 12.15 -10.99
N ASP A 504 5.91 12.27 -9.68
CA ASP A 504 7.21 12.51 -9.07
C ASP A 504 7.87 11.25 -8.49
N TYR A 505 7.18 10.11 -8.63
CA TYR A 505 7.65 8.79 -8.22
C TYR A 505 7.21 7.72 -9.22
N HIS A 506 8.13 6.85 -9.63
CA HIS A 506 7.83 5.75 -10.55
C HIS A 506 7.68 4.44 -9.78
N PRO A 507 6.46 3.85 -9.67
CA PRO A 507 6.21 2.67 -8.86
C PRO A 507 6.99 1.43 -9.29
N GLY A 508 7.22 1.26 -10.59
CA GLY A 508 7.91 0.09 -11.14
C GLY A 508 9.43 0.11 -10.94
N THR A 509 10.07 1.30 -11.01
CA THR A 509 11.52 1.45 -10.79
C THR A 509 11.87 1.90 -9.37
N GLN A 510 10.87 2.31 -8.58
CA GLN A 510 11.02 2.87 -7.23
C GLN A 510 11.92 4.12 -7.18
N GLU A 511 11.95 4.89 -8.27
CA GLU A 511 12.73 6.12 -8.36
C GLU A 511 11.88 7.36 -8.07
N TRP A 512 12.43 8.27 -7.25
CA TRP A 512 11.84 9.59 -6.99
C TRP A 512 12.42 10.61 -7.96
N ARG A 513 11.77 10.75 -9.11
CA ARG A 513 12.00 11.79 -10.11
C ARG A 513 10.77 11.93 -10.99
N ASP A 514 10.71 13.00 -11.76
CA ASP A 514 9.58 13.29 -12.63
C ASP A 514 9.51 12.32 -13.81
N TYR A 515 8.32 11.76 -14.01
CA TYR A 515 7.98 10.86 -15.13
C TYR A 515 6.66 11.29 -15.76
N ILE A 516 6.51 10.95 -17.04
CA ILE A 516 5.20 10.74 -17.65
C ILE A 516 4.90 9.26 -17.61
N LEU A 517 3.72 8.91 -17.09
CA LEU A 517 3.19 7.56 -17.12
C LEU A 517 2.00 7.49 -18.06
N VAL A 518 1.95 6.42 -18.85
CA VAL A 518 0.76 5.94 -19.54
C VAL A 518 0.33 4.68 -18.82
N THR A 519 -0.90 4.66 -18.30
CA THR A 519 -1.41 3.54 -17.50
C THR A 519 -2.72 3.02 -18.07
N ALA A 520 -2.95 1.73 -17.87
CA ALA A 520 -4.24 1.08 -18.05
C ALA A 520 -4.69 0.58 -16.68
N ASP A 521 -5.74 1.18 -16.14
CA ASP A 521 -6.13 1.07 -14.74
C ASP A 521 -4.90 1.39 -13.84
N ASP A 522 -4.47 0.49 -12.96
CA ASP A 522 -3.32 0.66 -12.07
C ASP A 522 -1.99 0.13 -12.66
N ALA A 523 -2.03 -0.44 -13.86
CA ALA A 523 -0.84 -1.00 -14.52
C ALA A 523 -0.15 0.03 -15.42
N ILE A 524 1.20 0.07 -15.37
CA ILE A 524 2.01 0.93 -16.22
C ILE A 524 2.15 0.27 -17.60
N VAL A 525 1.77 1.00 -18.64
CA VAL A 525 1.89 0.58 -20.05
C VAL A 525 3.15 1.14 -20.70
N ALA A 526 3.44 2.41 -20.43
CA ALA A 526 4.65 3.08 -20.88
C ALA A 526 5.06 4.19 -19.92
N SER A 527 6.35 4.47 -19.87
CA SER A 527 6.90 5.49 -18.99
C SER A 527 8.08 6.22 -19.63
N ALA A 528 8.24 7.51 -19.32
CA ALA A 528 9.40 8.29 -19.73
C ALA A 528 9.82 9.24 -18.60
N PRO A 529 11.12 9.30 -18.26
CA PRO A 529 11.64 10.32 -17.36
C PRO A 529 11.52 11.70 -18.04
N ALA A 530 10.93 12.66 -17.34
CA ALA A 530 10.56 13.92 -17.94
C ALA A 530 10.58 15.06 -16.93
N PRO A 531 11.69 15.81 -16.78
CA PRO A 531 11.77 16.97 -15.91
C PRO A 531 11.06 18.16 -16.55
N LEU A 532 9.73 18.14 -16.62
CA LEU A 532 8.92 19.09 -17.36
C LEU A 532 8.60 20.38 -16.59
N CYS A 533 8.85 20.43 -15.28
CA CYS A 533 8.59 21.62 -14.46
C CYS A 533 9.77 22.61 -14.50
N ASP A 534 10.27 22.95 -15.66
CA ASP A 534 11.37 23.92 -15.90
C ASP A 534 10.88 25.30 -16.35
N GLY A 535 9.56 25.44 -16.57
CA GLY A 535 8.92 26.66 -17.10
C GLY A 535 8.85 26.73 -18.63
N GLY A 536 9.46 25.77 -19.32
CA GLY A 536 9.39 25.64 -20.78
C GLY A 536 8.13 24.94 -21.26
N SER A 537 7.93 24.97 -22.58
CA SER A 537 6.86 24.20 -23.25
C SER A 537 7.41 22.87 -23.74
N HIS A 538 6.72 21.80 -23.43
CA HIS A 538 7.11 20.43 -23.75
C HIS A 538 6.05 19.74 -24.62
N GLN A 539 6.51 18.79 -25.43
CA GLN A 539 5.65 18.01 -26.32
C GLN A 539 5.60 16.55 -25.86
N VAL A 540 4.39 16.07 -25.62
CA VAL A 540 4.12 14.67 -25.30
C VAL A 540 3.26 14.07 -26.39
N HIS A 541 3.67 12.94 -26.94
CA HIS A 541 2.92 12.23 -27.94
C HIS A 541 2.73 10.77 -27.53
N VAL A 542 1.49 10.34 -27.39
CA VAL A 542 1.11 8.96 -27.10
C VAL A 542 0.35 8.40 -28.27
N THR A 543 0.80 7.29 -28.81
CA THR A 543 0.12 6.57 -29.89
C THR A 543 -0.19 5.15 -29.43
N ILE A 544 -1.45 4.74 -29.54
CA ILE A 544 -1.91 3.40 -29.23
C ILE A 544 -2.42 2.78 -30.53
N SER A 545 -1.85 1.66 -30.91
CA SER A 545 -2.20 0.93 -32.13
C SER A 545 -2.25 -0.57 -31.82
N GLY A 546 -3.45 -1.11 -31.67
CA GLY A 546 -3.62 -2.49 -31.17
C GLY A 546 -2.92 -2.67 -29.82
N ASN A 547 -2.03 -3.65 -29.72
CA ASN A 547 -1.24 -3.93 -28.49
C ASN A 547 0.05 -3.10 -28.40
N GLN A 548 0.25 -2.10 -29.27
CA GLN A 548 1.47 -1.29 -29.23
C GLN A 548 1.18 0.11 -28.70
N THR A 549 1.90 0.51 -27.66
CA THR A 549 1.88 1.86 -27.11
C THR A 549 3.24 2.50 -27.32
N LEU A 550 3.26 3.64 -27.98
CA LEU A 550 4.44 4.49 -28.18
C LEU A 550 4.26 5.78 -27.38
N LEU A 551 5.21 6.08 -26.52
CA LEU A 551 5.31 7.33 -25.79
C LEU A 551 6.54 8.09 -26.28
N LEU A 552 6.35 9.33 -26.70
CA LEU A 552 7.44 10.26 -27.05
C LEU A 552 7.33 11.49 -26.17
N VAL A 553 8.41 11.92 -25.57
CA VAL A 553 8.52 13.17 -24.81
C VAL A 553 9.65 13.99 -25.41
N ASP A 554 9.34 15.18 -25.95
CA ASP A 554 10.27 16.05 -26.68
C ASP A 554 11.07 15.32 -27.77
N GLY A 555 10.40 14.36 -28.44
CA GLY A 555 10.98 13.54 -29.50
C GLY A 555 11.79 12.32 -29.01
N GLN A 556 11.95 12.15 -27.71
CA GLN A 556 12.61 10.97 -27.13
C GLN A 556 11.61 9.88 -26.80
N SER A 557 11.95 8.64 -27.18
CA SER A 557 11.09 7.48 -26.91
C SER A 557 11.16 7.07 -25.43
N GLY A 558 10.00 6.90 -24.82
CA GLY A 558 9.86 6.30 -23.50
C GLY A 558 10.06 4.78 -23.51
N ARG A 559 10.12 4.22 -22.31
CA ARG A 559 10.12 2.76 -22.08
C ARG A 559 8.70 2.24 -22.21
N ARG A 560 8.52 1.12 -22.88
CA ARG A 560 7.30 0.32 -22.85
C ARG A 560 7.41 -0.72 -21.74
N ASP A 561 6.33 -0.92 -21.00
CA ASP A 561 6.14 -1.98 -20.02
C ASP A 561 5.22 -3.08 -20.58
N ASP A 562 5.06 -4.19 -19.85
CA ASP A 562 4.38 -5.40 -20.37
C ASP A 562 2.85 -5.32 -20.38
N ALA A 563 2.26 -4.29 -19.79
CA ALA A 563 0.82 -4.13 -19.76
C ALA A 563 0.28 -3.59 -21.09
N ASP A 564 -0.89 -4.08 -21.48
CA ASP A 564 -1.59 -3.66 -22.70
C ASP A 564 -2.81 -2.79 -22.37
N VAL A 565 -3.12 -1.84 -23.26
CA VAL A 565 -4.32 -1.00 -23.13
C VAL A 565 -5.53 -1.79 -23.63
N PRO A 566 -6.65 -1.88 -22.87
CA PRO A 566 -7.88 -2.52 -23.32
C PRO A 566 -8.59 -1.67 -24.40
N THR A 567 -8.15 -1.76 -25.65
CA THR A 567 -8.58 -0.88 -26.76
C THR A 567 -10.09 -0.96 -27.03
N GLU A 568 -10.75 -2.07 -26.76
CA GLU A 568 -12.20 -2.25 -26.86
C GLU A 568 -13.01 -1.34 -25.91
N LEU A 569 -12.45 -0.96 -24.77
CA LEU A 569 -13.11 -0.07 -23.80
C LEU A 569 -12.92 1.41 -24.17
N LEU A 570 -11.92 1.74 -24.97
CA LEU A 570 -11.60 3.14 -25.29
C LEU A 570 -12.76 3.81 -26.05
N SER A 571 -13.39 3.10 -26.99
CA SER A 571 -14.52 3.62 -27.78
C SER A 571 -15.80 3.84 -26.97
N GLN A 572 -15.90 3.23 -25.78
CA GLN A 572 -17.05 3.33 -24.89
C GLN A 572 -16.77 4.27 -23.69
N SER A 573 -15.61 4.89 -23.66
CA SER A 573 -15.15 5.71 -22.53
C SER A 573 -15.44 7.19 -22.76
N SER A 574 -15.73 7.90 -21.68
CA SER A 574 -15.75 9.36 -21.67
C SER A 574 -14.33 9.91 -21.52
N THR A 575 -14.05 11.02 -22.18
CA THR A 575 -12.73 11.68 -22.14
C THR A 575 -12.70 12.75 -21.06
N TYR A 576 -11.71 12.66 -20.17
CA TYR A 576 -11.42 13.61 -19.12
C TYR A 576 -10.07 14.27 -19.37
N ILE A 577 -10.00 15.59 -19.24
CA ILE A 577 -8.78 16.37 -19.46
C ILE A 577 -8.48 17.22 -18.23
N GLY A 578 -7.26 17.13 -17.74
CA GLY A 578 -6.79 17.87 -16.58
C GLY A 578 -7.13 17.24 -15.22
N GLY A 579 -7.77 16.07 -15.20
CA GLY A 579 -8.15 15.38 -13.97
C GLY A 579 -9.10 14.22 -14.19
N LEU A 580 -9.52 13.60 -13.09
CA LEU A 580 -10.44 12.47 -13.05
C LEU A 580 -11.70 12.82 -12.25
N PRO A 581 -12.83 12.16 -12.54
CA PRO A 581 -14.02 12.25 -11.71
C PRO A 581 -13.82 11.52 -10.39
N ASP A 582 -14.90 11.35 -9.63
CA ASP A 582 -14.89 10.55 -8.40
C ASP A 582 -14.94 9.05 -8.74
N VAL A 583 -13.78 8.51 -9.10
CA VAL A 583 -13.53 7.06 -9.29
C VAL A 583 -12.74 6.53 -8.10
N PRO A 584 -12.80 5.20 -7.81
CA PRO A 584 -11.99 4.60 -6.76
C PRO A 584 -10.50 4.93 -6.95
N LEU A 585 -9.81 5.38 -5.90
CA LEU A 585 -8.40 5.78 -5.99
C LEU A 585 -7.49 4.63 -6.44
N ALA A 586 -7.86 3.40 -6.11
CA ALA A 586 -7.13 2.19 -6.52
C ALA A 586 -7.29 1.83 -8.01
N SER A 587 -8.18 2.50 -8.76
CA SER A 587 -8.35 2.25 -10.21
C SER A 587 -7.33 2.98 -11.08
N THR A 588 -6.50 3.83 -10.50
CA THR A 588 -5.45 4.57 -11.20
C THR A 588 -4.30 4.92 -10.25
N LEU A 589 -3.09 5.02 -10.79
CA LEU A 589 -1.90 5.42 -10.02
C LEU A 589 -1.88 6.91 -9.64
N VAL A 590 -2.62 7.74 -10.37
CA VAL A 590 -2.64 9.20 -10.18
C VAL A 590 -4.08 9.69 -10.16
N SER A 591 -4.43 10.48 -9.16
CA SER A 591 -5.75 11.12 -9.03
C SER A 591 -5.68 12.64 -8.94
N ALA A 592 -4.50 13.23 -8.86
CA ALA A 592 -4.31 14.67 -8.73
C ALA A 592 -4.74 15.40 -10.00
N PHE A 593 -5.35 16.58 -9.84
CA PHE A 593 -5.63 17.46 -10.95
C PHE A 593 -4.36 18.07 -11.53
N TYR A 594 -4.29 18.17 -12.83
CA TYR A 594 -3.20 18.85 -13.52
C TYR A 594 -3.22 20.35 -13.24
N SER A 595 -2.05 20.93 -13.04
CA SER A 595 -1.85 22.37 -12.90
C SER A 595 -0.83 22.86 -13.91
N GLY A 596 -1.21 23.84 -14.70
CA GLY A 596 -0.36 24.42 -15.75
C GLY A 596 -1.12 24.69 -17.03
N CYS A 597 -0.38 25.04 -18.07
CA CYS A 597 -0.93 25.22 -19.42
C CYS A 597 -0.81 23.94 -20.22
N MET A 598 -1.88 23.61 -20.97
CA MET A 598 -1.89 22.42 -21.80
C MET A 598 -2.86 22.54 -22.95
N ASP A 599 -2.38 22.36 -24.18
CA ASP A 599 -3.20 22.17 -25.36
C ASP A 599 -3.19 20.71 -25.79
N VAL A 600 -4.35 20.21 -26.19
CA VAL A 600 -4.58 18.79 -26.49
C VAL A 600 -5.03 18.63 -27.94
N LEU A 601 -4.39 17.71 -28.67
CA LEU A 601 -4.84 17.22 -29.95
C LEU A 601 -5.13 15.72 -29.83
N ILE A 602 -6.32 15.30 -30.25
CA ILE A 602 -6.70 13.89 -30.34
C ILE A 602 -6.89 13.55 -31.81
N ASN A 603 -6.17 12.55 -32.31
CA ASN A 603 -6.17 12.15 -33.72
C ASN A 603 -5.92 13.32 -34.70
N GLY A 604 -5.05 14.26 -34.28
CA GLY A 604 -4.68 15.43 -35.07
C GLY A 604 -5.69 16.58 -35.02
N GLN A 605 -6.82 16.44 -34.32
CA GLN A 605 -7.82 17.50 -34.13
C GLN A 605 -7.60 18.20 -32.78
N PRO A 606 -7.57 19.54 -32.74
CA PRO A 606 -7.48 20.26 -31.47
C PRO A 606 -8.77 20.07 -30.67
N VAL A 607 -8.64 19.87 -29.37
CA VAL A 607 -9.76 19.76 -28.46
C VAL A 607 -10.22 21.18 -28.08
N ASP A 608 -11.46 21.48 -28.39
CA ASP A 608 -12.12 22.74 -28.01
C ASP A 608 -12.77 22.59 -26.64
N LEU A 609 -12.18 23.20 -25.61
CA LEU A 609 -12.69 23.14 -24.24
C LEU A 609 -14.08 23.79 -24.06
N ASP A 610 -14.51 24.65 -24.99
CA ASP A 610 -15.83 25.27 -24.94
C ASP A 610 -16.95 24.31 -25.37
N GLN A 611 -16.60 23.22 -26.05
CA GLN A 611 -17.52 22.12 -26.39
C GLN A 611 -17.62 21.07 -25.29
N ALA A 612 -16.88 21.21 -24.19
CA ALA A 612 -16.94 20.28 -23.08
C ALA A 612 -18.34 20.24 -22.46
N VAL A 613 -18.85 19.04 -22.19
CA VAL A 613 -20.13 18.83 -21.50
C VAL A 613 -20.07 19.37 -20.07
N HIS A 614 -18.92 19.23 -19.45
CA HIS A 614 -18.61 19.83 -18.16
C HIS A 614 -17.17 20.37 -18.17
N LYS A 615 -17.02 21.60 -17.71
CA LYS A 615 -15.72 22.23 -17.52
C LYS A 615 -15.70 22.93 -16.16
N HIS A 616 -14.71 22.67 -15.35
CA HIS A 616 -14.55 23.40 -14.09
C HIS A 616 -14.41 24.90 -14.35
N ASN A 617 -15.05 25.72 -13.53
CA ASN A 617 -15.14 27.16 -13.74
C ASN A 617 -13.80 27.90 -13.76
N ASP A 618 -12.79 27.37 -13.17
CA ASP A 618 -11.44 27.95 -13.08
C ASP A 618 -10.55 27.55 -14.25
N ILE A 619 -10.95 26.58 -15.08
CA ILE A 619 -10.24 26.21 -16.30
C ILE A 619 -10.49 27.30 -17.34
N ARG A 620 -9.41 27.83 -17.91
CA ARG A 620 -9.46 28.83 -18.99
C ARG A 620 -9.22 28.15 -20.31
N SER A 621 -10.09 28.42 -21.28
CA SER A 621 -10.06 27.76 -22.59
C SER A 621 -9.01 28.36 -23.53
N HIS A 622 -8.74 29.65 -23.42
CA HIS A 622 -7.99 30.40 -24.44
C HIS A 622 -6.82 31.22 -23.87
N SER A 623 -6.74 31.38 -22.56
CA SER A 623 -5.68 32.17 -21.90
C SER A 623 -4.88 31.39 -20.89
N CYS A 624 -3.58 31.42 -21.07
CA CYS A 624 -2.60 30.79 -20.17
C CYS A 624 -1.72 31.85 -19.50
N PRO A 625 -1.62 31.92 -18.16
CA PRO A 625 -0.75 32.87 -17.48
C PRO A 625 0.71 32.61 -17.76
N LEU A 626 1.47 33.73 -17.90
CA LEU A 626 2.92 33.72 -18.10
C LEU A 626 3.71 33.59 -16.78
#